data_53b9aa49d2800af31ef9389f533c6897
#
_entry.id   53b9aa49d2800af31ef9389f533c6897
#
_cell.length_a   1.000
_cell.length_b   1.000
_cell.length_c   1.000
_cell.angle_alpha   90.00
_cell.angle_beta   90.00
_cell.angle_gamma   90.00
#
_symmetry.space_group_name_H-M   'P 1'
#
loop_
_entity.id
_entity.type
_entity.pdbx_description
1 polymer ?
#
loop_
_entity_poly.entity_id
_entity_poly.type
_entity_poly.pdbx_seq_one_letter_code
_entity_poly.pdbx_strand_id
1 'polypeptide(L)'
;KKNIRFFCELSEKELIFAAEKELNMEIIFNEEYLREMYNTGRTDKKHRFQPQIIRKYIRVIDLMRDTSNVLGLMRYNALNYEKLKDDKAGLSSVRVNDQYRIEFEEHTKDGETVATICNITDLSNHYK
;
A
#
# COMPACT_ATOMS: atom_id res chain seq x y z
N LYS A 1 2.88 -3.48 28.19
CA LYS A 1 2.43 -3.50 29.58
C LYS A 1 1.05 -2.91 29.70
N LYS A 2 0.95 -1.59 29.45
CA LYS A 2 -0.35 -0.96 29.42
C LYS A 2 -1.23 -1.56 28.34
N ASN A 3 -0.62 -1.96 27.23
CA ASN A 3 -1.35 -2.55 26.11
C ASN A 3 -1.97 -3.89 26.48
N ILE A 4 -1.25 -4.68 27.30
CA ILE A 4 -1.78 -5.98 27.72
C ILE A 4 -3.02 -5.78 28.59
N ARG A 5 -2.96 -4.83 29.52
CA ARG A 5 -4.12 -4.56 30.36
C ARG A 5 -5.30 -4.06 29.52
N PHE A 6 -5.00 -3.18 28.59
CA PHE A 6 -6.04 -2.65 27.70
C PHE A 6 -6.68 -3.77 26.88
N PHE A 7 -5.87 -4.68 26.38
CA PHE A 7 -6.36 -5.84 25.62
C PHE A 7 -7.32 -6.67 26.43
N CYS A 8 -7.04 -6.89 27.71
CA CYS A 8 -7.89 -7.69 28.56
C CYS A 8 -9.28 -7.09 28.76
N GLU A 9 -9.42 -5.81 28.48
CA GLU A 9 -10.69 -5.11 28.64
C GLU A 9 -11.51 -5.09 27.36
N LEU A 10 -10.94 -5.55 26.25
CA LEU A 10 -11.65 -5.54 24.97
C LEU A 10 -12.66 -6.67 24.88
N SER A 11 -13.76 -6.41 24.20
CA SER A 11 -14.74 -7.44 23.91
C SER A 11 -14.17 -8.41 22.89
N GLU A 12 -14.84 -9.58 22.76
CA GLU A 12 -14.43 -10.57 21.77
C GLU A 12 -14.42 -9.98 20.35
N LYS A 13 -15.42 -9.18 20.02
CA LYS A 13 -15.50 -8.54 18.70
C LYS A 13 -14.33 -7.60 18.47
N GLU A 14 -13.97 -6.86 19.49
CA GLU A 14 -12.87 -5.91 19.37
C GLU A 14 -11.53 -6.63 19.21
N LEU A 15 -11.36 -7.75 19.91
CA LEU A 15 -10.15 -8.55 19.77
C LEU A 15 -10.04 -9.15 18.37
N ILE A 16 -11.15 -9.64 17.82
CA ILE A 16 -11.16 -10.18 16.47
C ILE A 16 -10.85 -9.10 15.45
N PHE A 17 -11.43 -7.93 15.60
CA PHE A 17 -11.17 -6.81 14.71
C PHE A 17 -9.71 -6.40 14.75
N ALA A 18 -9.13 -6.32 15.95
CA ALA A 18 -7.72 -5.96 16.11
C ALA A 18 -6.81 -7.00 15.47
N ALA A 19 -7.13 -8.29 15.63
CA ALA A 19 -6.35 -9.36 15.04
C ALA A 19 -6.40 -9.31 13.51
N GLU A 20 -7.58 -9.07 12.96
CA GLU A 20 -7.74 -8.94 11.51
C GLU A 20 -6.93 -7.77 10.97
N LYS A 21 -6.93 -6.65 11.70
CA LYS A 21 -6.19 -5.48 11.29
C LYS A 21 -4.68 -5.72 11.30
N GLU A 22 -4.21 -6.54 12.23
CA GLU A 22 -2.80 -6.90 12.28
C GLU A 22 -2.38 -7.79 11.13
N LEU A 23 -3.33 -8.48 10.50
CA LEU A 23 -3.06 -9.33 9.35
C LEU A 23 -3.03 -8.58 8.04
N ASN A 24 -3.46 -7.30 8.05
CA ASN A 24 -3.45 -6.48 6.85
C ASN A 24 -2.05 -5.98 6.56
N MET A 25 -1.79 -5.71 5.27
CA MET A 25 -0.50 -5.16 4.87
C MET A 25 -0.28 -3.77 5.44
N GLU A 26 0.96 -3.50 5.79
CA GLU A 26 1.37 -2.18 6.23
C GLU A 26 1.81 -1.37 5.02
N ILE A 27 1.28 -0.16 4.86
CA ILE A 27 1.65 0.74 3.78
C ILE A 27 2.41 1.92 4.38
N ILE A 28 3.63 2.12 3.91
CA ILE A 28 4.41 3.29 4.28
C ILE A 28 4.77 4.05 3.01
N PHE A 29 5.17 5.30 3.14
CA PHE A 29 5.42 6.16 1.99
C PHE A 29 6.83 6.72 2.06
N ASN A 30 7.57 6.58 0.97
CA ASN A 30 8.95 7.03 0.89
C ASN A 30 9.05 8.56 0.78
N GLU A 31 8.02 9.19 0.22
CA GLU A 31 7.99 10.63 -0.01
C GLU A 31 6.77 11.24 0.66
N GLU A 32 6.96 12.43 1.21
CA GLU A 32 5.87 13.10 1.92
C GLU A 32 4.67 13.39 1.02
N TYR A 33 4.90 13.75 -0.24
CA TYR A 33 3.79 14.08 -1.13
C TYR A 33 2.90 12.87 -1.38
N LEU A 34 3.47 11.68 -1.41
CA LEU A 34 2.71 10.45 -1.60
C LEU A 34 1.79 10.17 -0.42
N ARG A 35 2.31 10.40 0.79
CA ARG A 35 1.54 10.21 2.01
C ARG A 35 0.43 11.26 2.12
N GLU A 36 0.77 12.51 1.85
CA GLU A 36 -0.20 13.59 1.93
C GLU A 36 -1.31 13.40 0.90
N MET A 37 -0.96 12.99 -0.30
CA MET A 37 -1.94 12.72 -1.35
C MET A 37 -2.93 11.64 -0.93
N TYR A 38 -2.43 10.60 -0.27
CA TYR A 38 -3.30 9.54 0.22
C TYR A 38 -4.20 10.04 1.36
N ASN A 39 -3.63 10.81 2.29
CA ASN A 39 -4.36 11.24 3.49
C ASN A 39 -5.35 12.38 3.22
N THR A 40 -5.02 13.29 2.32
CA THR A 40 -5.81 14.51 2.13
C THR A 40 -6.37 14.68 0.72
N GLY A 41 -5.87 13.92 -0.25
CA GLY A 41 -6.25 14.09 -1.64
C GLY A 41 -5.57 15.28 -2.32
N ARG A 42 -4.55 15.83 -1.70
CA ARG A 42 -3.85 17.01 -2.22
C ARG A 42 -2.37 16.70 -2.42
N THR A 43 -1.76 17.43 -3.35
CA THR A 43 -0.33 17.32 -3.62
C THR A 43 0.32 18.69 -3.56
N ASP A 44 1.66 18.68 -3.57
CA ASP A 44 2.43 19.92 -3.63
C ASP A 44 2.52 20.43 -5.07
N LYS A 45 3.21 21.55 -5.26
CA LYS A 45 3.30 22.19 -6.58
C LYS A 45 4.16 21.41 -7.57
N LYS A 46 5.06 20.60 -7.08
CA LYS A 46 5.95 19.80 -7.93
C LYS A 46 5.25 18.57 -8.50
N HIS A 47 4.30 18.03 -7.78
CA HIS A 47 3.68 16.74 -8.12
C HIS A 47 2.20 16.96 -8.38
N ARG A 48 1.89 17.29 -9.62
CA ARG A 48 0.51 17.60 -10.01
C ARG A 48 -0.10 16.41 -10.72
N PHE A 49 -1.24 15.99 -10.21
CA PHE A 49 -2.01 14.92 -10.81
C PHE A 49 -3.45 15.38 -10.93
N GLN A 50 -4.13 14.88 -11.95
CA GLN A 50 -5.54 15.18 -12.11
C GLN A 50 -6.33 14.58 -10.93
N PRO A 51 -7.43 15.22 -10.52
CA PRO A 51 -8.20 14.73 -9.36
C PRO A 51 -8.64 13.28 -9.49
N GLN A 52 -8.98 12.84 -10.70
CA GLN A 52 -9.40 11.45 -10.90
C GLN A 52 -8.26 10.46 -10.68
N ILE A 53 -7.03 10.86 -11.00
CA ILE A 53 -5.86 10.02 -10.75
C ILE A 53 -5.63 9.90 -9.25
N ILE A 54 -5.75 10.99 -8.53
CA ILE A 54 -5.57 11.00 -7.08
C ILE A 54 -6.60 10.11 -6.42
N ARG A 55 -7.87 10.22 -6.83
CA ARG A 55 -8.92 9.38 -6.26
C ARG A 55 -8.66 7.90 -6.50
N LYS A 56 -8.20 7.56 -7.69
CA LYS A 56 -7.91 6.18 -8.03
C LYS A 56 -6.68 5.67 -7.29
N TYR A 57 -5.67 6.54 -7.14
CA TYR A 57 -4.49 6.22 -6.34
C TYR A 57 -4.88 5.85 -4.91
N ILE A 58 -5.73 6.67 -4.29
CA ILE A 58 -6.20 6.42 -2.92
C ILE A 58 -6.93 5.08 -2.85
N ARG A 59 -7.78 4.81 -3.83
CA ARG A 59 -8.55 3.58 -3.89
C ARG A 59 -7.66 2.36 -4.01
N VAL A 60 -6.61 2.45 -4.83
CA VAL A 60 -5.67 1.34 -5.00
C VAL A 60 -4.87 1.12 -3.71
N ILE A 61 -4.41 2.19 -3.06
CA ILE A 61 -3.71 2.06 -1.78
C ILE A 61 -4.61 1.39 -0.74
N ASP A 62 -5.89 1.79 -0.68
CA ASP A 62 -6.83 1.16 0.25
C ASP A 62 -6.98 -0.33 -0.04
N LEU A 63 -7.07 -0.70 -1.30
CA LEU A 63 -7.16 -2.10 -1.69
C LEU A 63 -5.91 -2.87 -1.26
N MET A 64 -4.74 -2.27 -1.43
CA MET A 64 -3.49 -2.90 -1.01
C MET A 64 -3.48 -3.12 0.51
N ARG A 65 -3.96 -2.14 1.27
CA ARG A 65 -4.02 -2.27 2.73
C ARG A 65 -4.97 -3.37 3.18
N ASP A 66 -6.00 -3.64 2.39
CA ASP A 66 -6.99 -4.65 2.73
C ASP A 66 -6.51 -6.07 2.47
N THR A 67 -5.41 -6.24 1.77
CA THR A 67 -4.83 -7.57 1.55
C THR A 67 -3.86 -7.91 2.67
N SER A 68 -3.67 -9.20 2.92
CA SER A 68 -2.80 -9.65 4.02
C SER A 68 -1.33 -9.59 3.67
N ASN A 69 -1.00 -9.75 2.39
CA ASN A 69 0.40 -9.79 1.95
C ASN A 69 0.46 -9.56 0.44
N VAL A 70 1.69 -9.53 -0.07
CA VAL A 70 1.94 -9.26 -1.49
C VAL A 70 1.30 -10.30 -2.40
N LEU A 71 1.22 -11.56 -1.95
CA LEU A 71 0.58 -12.59 -2.77
C LEU A 71 -0.89 -12.29 -3.02
N GLY A 72 -1.54 -11.60 -2.07
CA GLY A 72 -2.92 -11.19 -2.24
C GLY A 72 -3.12 -10.21 -3.38
N LEU A 73 -2.10 -9.39 -3.66
CA LEU A 73 -2.18 -8.43 -4.77
C LEU A 73 -2.27 -9.12 -6.11
N MET A 74 -1.64 -10.28 -6.24
CA MET A 74 -1.64 -11.03 -7.50
C MET A 74 -3.01 -11.55 -7.87
N ARG A 75 -3.90 -11.66 -6.90
CA ARG A 75 -5.25 -12.17 -7.14
C ARG A 75 -6.18 -11.15 -7.79
N TYR A 76 -5.80 -9.87 -7.72
CA TYR A 76 -6.61 -8.81 -8.33
C TYR A 76 -6.07 -8.53 -9.72
N ASN A 77 -6.71 -9.11 -10.74
CA ASN A 77 -6.26 -8.92 -12.12
C ASN A 77 -6.21 -7.45 -12.51
N ALA A 78 -7.11 -6.65 -11.97
CA ALA A 78 -7.16 -5.22 -12.29
C ALA A 78 -5.91 -4.48 -11.82
N LEU A 79 -5.21 -4.98 -10.82
CA LEU A 79 -3.97 -4.36 -10.33
C LEU A 79 -2.78 -4.66 -11.22
N ASN A 80 -2.84 -5.75 -11.97
CA ASN A 80 -1.77 -6.16 -12.87
C ASN A 80 -0.40 -6.04 -12.18
N TYR A 81 -0.29 -6.72 -11.03
CA TYR A 81 0.94 -6.71 -10.24
C TYR A 81 2.11 -7.24 -11.04
N GLU A 82 3.24 -6.57 -10.97
CA GLU A 82 4.45 -7.09 -11.58
C GLU A 82 5.70 -6.58 -10.88
N LYS A 83 6.77 -7.39 -10.93
CA LYS A 83 8.07 -6.99 -10.43
C LYS A 83 8.83 -6.32 -11.55
N LEU A 84 9.44 -5.18 -11.24
CA LEU A 84 10.14 -4.40 -12.23
C LEU A 84 11.56 -4.90 -12.41
N LYS A 85 12.17 -4.55 -13.54
CA LYS A 85 13.48 -5.04 -13.94
C LYS A 85 14.41 -3.89 -14.28
N ASP A 86 15.66 -4.23 -14.58
CA ASP A 86 16.71 -3.30 -15.03
C ASP A 86 16.97 -2.24 -13.97
N ASP A 87 16.93 -0.96 -14.32
CA ASP A 87 17.23 0.12 -13.39
C ASP A 87 16.18 0.27 -12.29
N LYS A 88 15.03 -0.38 -12.42
CA LYS A 88 14.01 -0.39 -11.38
C LYS A 88 13.94 -1.72 -10.65
N ALA A 89 14.94 -2.57 -10.80
CA ALA A 89 14.99 -3.85 -10.09
C ALA A 89 14.90 -3.61 -8.58
N GLY A 90 14.13 -4.45 -7.91
CA GLY A 90 13.85 -4.29 -6.49
C GLY A 90 12.54 -3.61 -6.20
N LEU A 91 11.90 -3.04 -7.23
CA LEU A 91 10.58 -2.43 -7.09
C LEU A 91 9.52 -3.33 -7.71
N SER A 92 8.31 -3.16 -7.23
CA SER A 92 7.13 -3.81 -7.82
C SER A 92 6.13 -2.71 -8.18
N SER A 93 5.14 -3.04 -8.99
CA SER A 93 4.16 -2.04 -9.36
C SER A 93 2.76 -2.64 -9.45
N VAL A 94 1.76 -1.79 -9.22
CA VAL A 94 0.36 -2.11 -9.47
C VAL A 94 -0.26 -1.01 -10.31
N ARG A 95 -1.23 -1.39 -11.13
CA ARG A 95 -1.85 -0.48 -12.08
C ARG A 95 -2.87 0.43 -11.39
N VAL A 96 -2.82 1.72 -11.71
CA VAL A 96 -3.87 2.68 -11.33
C VAL A 96 -4.82 2.86 -12.52
N ASN A 97 -4.26 3.15 -13.70
CA ASN A 97 -5.02 3.22 -14.94
C ASN A 97 -4.06 2.91 -16.10
N ASP A 98 -4.44 3.24 -17.34
CA ASP A 98 -3.61 2.92 -18.50
C ASP A 98 -2.26 3.63 -18.51
N GLN A 99 -2.16 4.77 -17.82
CA GLN A 99 -0.94 5.59 -17.85
C GLN A 99 -0.15 5.54 -16.55
N TYR A 100 -0.82 5.32 -15.43
CA TYR A 100 -0.19 5.45 -14.11
C TYR A 100 -0.11 4.12 -13.39
N ARG A 101 1.01 3.92 -12.72
CA ARG A 101 1.22 2.76 -11.85
C ARG A 101 1.84 3.24 -10.55
N ILE A 102 1.50 2.56 -9.47
CA ILE A 102 2.13 2.79 -8.17
C ILE A 102 3.32 1.87 -8.07
N GLU A 103 4.49 2.43 -7.82
CA GLU A 103 5.73 1.65 -7.61
C GLU A 103 6.02 1.59 -6.12
N PHE A 104 6.49 0.45 -5.67
CA PHE A 104 6.74 0.25 -4.25
C PHE A 104 7.81 -0.81 -4.00
N GLU A 105 8.45 -0.71 -2.82
CA GLU A 105 9.38 -1.72 -2.33
C GLU A 105 8.63 -2.68 -1.44
N GLU A 106 8.96 -3.97 -1.53
CA GLU A 106 8.37 -4.99 -0.68
C GLU A 106 9.33 -5.32 0.44
N HIS A 107 8.81 -5.38 1.67
CA HIS A 107 9.62 -5.76 2.82
C HIS A 107 8.93 -6.83 3.63
N THR A 108 9.72 -7.74 4.18
CA THR A 108 9.22 -8.80 5.05
C THR A 108 9.61 -8.48 6.49
N LYS A 109 8.75 -8.87 7.42
CA LYS A 109 9.08 -8.79 8.83
C LYS A 109 9.88 -10.02 9.23
N ASP A 110 10.58 -9.92 10.35
CA ASP A 110 11.38 -11.03 10.85
C ASP A 110 10.52 -12.28 11.01
N GLY A 111 11.01 -13.39 10.49
CA GLY A 111 10.33 -14.67 10.60
C GLY A 111 9.27 -14.93 9.55
N GLU A 112 9.02 -13.98 8.65
CA GLU A 112 8.05 -14.15 7.57
C GLU A 112 8.77 -14.43 6.26
N THR A 113 8.09 -15.18 5.39
CA THR A 113 8.63 -15.49 4.06
C THR A 113 7.98 -14.68 2.96
N VAL A 114 6.83 -14.04 3.26
CA VAL A 114 6.09 -13.25 2.28
C VAL A 114 6.04 -11.81 2.76
N ALA A 115 6.24 -10.88 1.83
CA ALA A 115 6.25 -9.45 2.16
C ALA A 115 4.87 -9.01 2.65
N THR A 116 4.88 -8.26 3.75
CA THR A 116 3.67 -7.68 4.33
C THR A 116 3.77 -6.17 4.49
N ILE A 117 4.87 -5.57 4.03
CA ILE A 117 5.08 -4.13 4.09
C ILE A 117 5.36 -3.63 2.69
N CYS A 118 4.64 -2.60 2.27
CA CYS A 118 4.87 -1.94 0.99
C CYS A 118 5.26 -0.49 1.25
N ASN A 119 6.46 -0.12 0.79
CA ASN A 119 6.94 1.25 0.87
C ASN A 119 6.70 1.91 -0.48
N ILE A 120 5.72 2.81 -0.54
CA ILE A 120 5.32 3.46 -1.79
C ILE A 120 6.39 4.46 -2.20
N THR A 121 6.97 4.27 -3.39
CA THR A 121 8.08 5.09 -3.85
C THR A 121 7.70 6.08 -4.94
N ASP A 122 6.66 5.79 -5.73
CA ASP A 122 6.31 6.68 -6.84
C ASP A 122 4.91 6.37 -7.36
N LEU A 123 4.28 7.40 -7.91
CA LEU A 123 3.11 7.27 -8.76
C LEU A 123 3.58 7.66 -10.16
N SER A 124 3.91 6.67 -10.96
CA SER A 124 4.65 6.85 -12.21
C SER A 124 3.72 6.81 -13.43
N ASN A 125 3.98 7.68 -14.40
CA ASN A 125 3.22 7.71 -15.64
C ASN A 125 4.05 7.30 -16.87
N HIS A 126 5.09 6.49 -16.65
CA HIS A 126 5.94 6.02 -17.73
C HIS A 126 5.34 4.87 -18.53
N TYR A 127 4.21 4.37 -18.10
CA TYR A 127 3.57 3.21 -18.71
C TYR A 127 2.51 3.69 -19.70
N LYS A 128 2.52 3.13 -20.86
CA LYS A 128 1.54 3.46 -21.91
C LYS A 128 0.93 2.21 -22.48
#